data_36765edd7a9ab84621c59baa734e994b
#
_entry.id   36765edd7a9ab84621c59baa734e994b
#
_cell.length_a   1.000
_cell.length_b   1.000
_cell.length_c   1.000
_cell.angle_alpha   90.00
_cell.angle_beta   90.00
_cell.angle_gamma   90.00
#
_symmetry.space_group_name_H-M   'P 1'
#
loop_
_entity.id
_entity.type
_entity.pdbx_description
1 polymer ?
#
loop_
_entity_poly.entity_id
_entity_poly.type
_entity_poly.pdbx_seq_one_letter_code
_entity_poly.pdbx_strand_id
1 'polypeptide(L)'
;MTKLLPAANQYGHDVTGAIAANPDGVIALDPVLARVWELAAPLLAIRDNDAHTLYAFGLARALLDLHPEADAGVVLPAIMLHDIGWSQVPPDEVLAAIAPGGGRPDLVLLHEKEGAGLAADILAEVGYDAAKVPAILQVIDGHDSRREALSVEDAIVKDSDKTWRLSPHGIDTVMDWFGLEREQAVRLCSQRVHGHLFTEEAKAMARALSALESVTLWPQRRALLSED
;
A
#
# COMPACT_ATOMS: atom_id res chain seq x y z
N MET A 1 26.45 1.34 6.98
CA MET A 1 25.51 0.21 7.07
C MET A 1 26.28 -0.98 7.62
N THR A 2 26.00 -1.37 8.86
CA THR A 2 26.59 -2.57 9.47
C THR A 2 25.89 -3.77 8.85
N LYS A 3 26.61 -4.56 8.06
CA LYS A 3 26.09 -5.81 7.54
C LYS A 3 25.83 -6.73 8.74
N LEU A 4 24.54 -6.95 9.08
CA LEU A 4 24.17 -7.97 10.05
C LEU A 4 24.64 -9.30 9.48
N LEU A 5 25.53 -10.00 10.22
CA LEU A 5 25.88 -11.36 9.88
C LEU A 5 24.60 -12.20 9.95
N PRO A 6 24.38 -13.12 8.98
CA PRO A 6 23.26 -14.04 9.05
C PRO A 6 23.28 -14.76 10.40
N ALA A 7 22.12 -14.86 11.06
CA ALA A 7 21.98 -15.70 12.24
C ALA A 7 22.45 -17.11 11.91
N ALA A 8 23.10 -17.80 12.87
CA ALA A 8 23.53 -19.17 12.66
C ALA A 8 22.33 -20.04 12.26
N ASN A 9 22.47 -20.78 11.16
CA ASN A 9 21.44 -21.69 10.69
C ASN A 9 21.26 -22.83 11.71
N GLN A 10 20.11 -22.85 12.40
CA GLN A 10 19.81 -23.85 13.44
C GLN A 10 19.73 -25.28 12.89
N TYR A 11 19.46 -25.44 11.62
CA TYR A 11 19.45 -26.76 10.95
C TYR A 11 20.87 -27.33 10.69
N GLY A 12 21.87 -26.45 10.60
CA GLY A 12 23.28 -26.84 10.39
C GLY A 12 23.65 -27.28 8.97
N HIS A 13 22.71 -27.22 8.02
CA HIS A 13 22.92 -27.60 6.63
C HIS A 13 22.55 -26.45 5.68
N ASP A 14 23.26 -26.38 4.54
CA ASP A 14 22.93 -25.41 3.50
C ASP A 14 21.62 -25.80 2.78
N VAL A 15 20.65 -24.90 2.77
CA VAL A 15 19.34 -25.06 2.10
C VAL A 15 19.21 -24.22 0.83
N THR A 16 20.28 -23.50 0.43
CA THR A 16 20.22 -22.57 -0.72
C THR A 16 19.88 -23.27 -2.03
N GLY A 17 20.26 -24.54 -2.18
CA GLY A 17 19.90 -25.34 -3.35
C GLY A 17 18.40 -25.64 -3.50
N ALA A 18 17.59 -25.40 -2.45
CA ALA A 18 16.14 -25.54 -2.50
C ALA A 18 15.41 -24.25 -2.90
N ILE A 19 16.13 -23.14 -3.07
CA ILE A 19 15.54 -21.84 -3.42
C ILE A 19 15.21 -21.82 -4.92
N ALA A 20 13.92 -21.67 -5.24
CA ALA A 20 13.48 -21.50 -6.63
C ALA A 20 13.90 -20.12 -7.15
N ALA A 21 14.30 -20.05 -8.44
CA ALA A 21 14.69 -18.77 -9.06
C ALA A 21 13.52 -17.80 -9.18
N ASN A 22 12.34 -18.33 -9.52
CA ASN A 22 11.11 -17.54 -9.70
C ASN A 22 9.94 -18.24 -8.99
N PRO A 23 9.83 -18.16 -7.66
CA PRO A 23 8.70 -18.73 -6.94
C PRO A 23 7.43 -17.93 -7.18
N ASP A 24 6.29 -18.61 -7.25
CA ASP A 24 4.98 -17.96 -7.34
C ASP A 24 4.76 -16.99 -6.17
N GLY A 25 4.14 -15.86 -6.47
CA GLY A 25 3.83 -14.83 -5.47
C GLY A 25 4.99 -13.91 -5.08
N VAL A 26 6.21 -14.14 -5.58
CA VAL A 26 7.32 -13.20 -5.43
C VAL A 26 7.31 -12.21 -6.60
N ILE A 27 7.12 -10.94 -6.28
CA ILE A 27 6.90 -9.87 -7.24
C ILE A 27 8.19 -9.07 -7.45
N ALA A 28 8.50 -8.77 -8.71
CA ALA A 28 9.56 -7.84 -9.11
C ALA A 28 8.98 -6.75 -10.03
N LEU A 29 9.57 -5.57 -10.00
CA LEU A 29 9.21 -4.49 -10.92
C LEU A 29 9.79 -4.80 -12.32
N ASP A 30 8.98 -4.60 -13.36
CA ASP A 30 9.50 -4.53 -14.71
C ASP A 30 10.34 -3.23 -14.92
N PRO A 31 11.15 -3.14 -15.99
CA PRO A 31 12.05 -2.00 -16.18
C PRO A 31 11.33 -0.64 -16.28
N VAL A 32 10.11 -0.59 -16.83
CA VAL A 32 9.34 0.66 -16.97
C VAL A 32 8.84 1.10 -15.60
N LEU A 33 8.23 0.18 -14.84
CA LEU A 33 7.77 0.47 -13.49
C LEU A 33 8.94 0.76 -12.53
N ALA A 34 10.10 0.13 -12.72
CA ALA A 34 11.30 0.47 -11.96
C ALA A 34 11.72 1.93 -12.20
N ARG A 35 11.62 2.41 -13.44
CA ARG A 35 11.92 3.82 -13.76
C ARG A 35 10.85 4.77 -13.22
N VAL A 36 9.57 4.40 -13.26
CA VAL A 36 8.49 5.16 -12.60
C VAL A 36 8.77 5.27 -11.10
N TRP A 37 9.16 4.17 -10.46
CA TRP A 37 9.52 4.15 -9.04
C TRP A 37 10.69 5.07 -8.70
N GLU A 38 11.76 5.06 -9.49
CA GLU A 38 12.92 5.95 -9.29
C GLU A 38 12.53 7.43 -9.25
N LEU A 39 11.56 7.84 -10.06
CA LEU A 39 11.05 9.21 -10.11
C LEU A 39 10.05 9.52 -9.00
N ALA A 40 9.23 8.53 -8.62
CA ALA A 40 8.20 8.67 -7.60
C ALA A 40 8.76 8.64 -6.16
N ALA A 41 9.74 7.78 -5.88
CA ALA A 41 10.24 7.54 -4.53
C ALA A 41 10.68 8.80 -3.76
N PRO A 42 11.37 9.80 -4.37
CA PRO A 42 11.68 11.04 -3.67
C PRO A 42 10.44 11.85 -3.25
N LEU A 43 9.33 11.75 -3.98
CA LEU A 43 8.07 12.42 -3.67
C LEU A 43 7.25 11.67 -2.60
N LEU A 44 7.52 10.38 -2.44
CA LEU A 44 6.89 9.51 -1.45
C LEU A 44 7.63 9.50 -0.10
N ALA A 45 8.80 10.13 0.02
CA ALA A 45 9.59 10.17 1.25
C ALA A 45 8.95 11.05 2.34
N ILE A 46 7.64 10.94 2.55
CA ILE A 46 6.85 11.62 3.58
C ILE A 46 6.07 10.55 4.33
N ARG A 47 6.19 10.49 5.65
CA ARG A 47 5.48 9.58 6.57
C ARG A 47 5.50 8.09 6.14
N ASP A 48 6.62 7.60 5.63
CA ASP A 48 6.81 6.22 5.13
C ASP A 48 5.87 5.83 3.96
N ASN A 49 5.45 6.80 3.16
CA ASN A 49 4.59 6.57 2.01
C ASN A 49 5.28 5.75 0.91
N ASP A 50 6.60 5.75 0.85
CA ASP A 50 7.38 4.90 -0.04
C ASP A 50 7.16 3.40 0.30
N ALA A 51 7.29 3.05 1.58
CA ALA A 51 7.00 1.69 2.03
C ALA A 51 5.52 1.33 1.84
N HIS A 52 4.59 2.22 2.24
CA HIS A 52 3.16 2.06 1.99
C HIS A 52 2.86 1.71 0.54
N THR A 53 3.40 2.51 -0.39
CA THR A 53 3.17 2.35 -1.84
C THR A 53 3.64 0.98 -2.34
N LEU A 54 4.80 0.49 -1.89
CA LEU A 54 5.30 -0.83 -2.29
C LEU A 54 4.43 -1.98 -1.75
N TYR A 55 3.94 -1.88 -0.51
CA TYR A 55 2.98 -2.86 0.03
C TYR A 55 1.65 -2.83 -0.72
N ALA A 56 1.11 -1.64 -1.00
CA ALA A 56 -0.11 -1.48 -1.78
C ALA A 56 0.06 -2.01 -3.21
N PHE A 57 1.22 -1.79 -3.84
CA PHE A 57 1.58 -2.37 -5.14
C PHE A 57 1.55 -3.91 -5.11
N GLY A 58 2.09 -4.53 -4.06
CA GLY A 58 2.03 -5.98 -3.89
C GLY A 58 0.61 -6.51 -3.81
N LEU A 59 -0.28 -5.82 -3.08
CA LEU A 59 -1.70 -6.16 -3.00
C LEU A 59 -2.42 -5.97 -4.34
N ALA A 60 -2.12 -4.89 -5.07
CA ALA A 60 -2.67 -4.64 -6.40
C ALA A 60 -2.27 -5.74 -7.39
N ARG A 61 -1.02 -6.21 -7.35
CA ARG A 61 -0.56 -7.35 -8.14
C ARG A 61 -1.36 -8.61 -7.85
N ALA A 62 -1.57 -8.93 -6.56
CA ALA A 62 -2.33 -10.10 -6.16
C ALA A 62 -3.82 -10.01 -6.58
N LEU A 63 -4.41 -8.81 -6.54
CA LEU A 63 -5.77 -8.59 -7.03
C LEU A 63 -5.87 -8.71 -8.55
N LEU A 64 -4.87 -8.23 -9.31
CA LEU A 64 -4.83 -8.37 -10.76
C LEU A 64 -4.82 -9.83 -11.22
N ASP A 65 -4.19 -10.73 -10.47
CA ASP A 65 -4.22 -12.17 -10.78
C ASP A 65 -5.63 -12.77 -10.66
N LEU A 66 -6.52 -12.13 -9.92
CA LEU A 66 -7.92 -12.52 -9.73
C LEU A 66 -8.90 -11.74 -10.61
N HIS A 67 -8.43 -10.68 -11.27
CA HIS A 67 -9.20 -9.79 -12.13
C HIS A 67 -8.59 -9.70 -13.54
N PRO A 68 -8.67 -10.77 -14.36
CA PRO A 68 -8.05 -10.80 -15.70
C PRO A 68 -8.66 -9.79 -16.67
N GLU A 69 -9.82 -9.21 -16.36
CA GLU A 69 -10.47 -8.15 -17.12
C GLU A 69 -9.84 -6.77 -16.89
N ALA A 70 -9.07 -6.59 -15.80
CA ALA A 70 -8.46 -5.31 -15.45
C ALA A 70 -7.15 -5.09 -16.22
N ASP A 71 -6.92 -3.85 -16.68
CA ASP A 71 -5.67 -3.46 -17.32
C ASP A 71 -4.56 -3.20 -16.30
N ALA A 72 -3.63 -4.16 -16.17
CA ALA A 72 -2.45 -4.01 -15.32
C ALA A 72 -1.60 -2.77 -15.69
N GLY A 73 -1.62 -2.34 -16.96
CA GLY A 73 -0.94 -1.14 -17.41
C GLY A 73 -1.63 0.17 -16.96
N VAL A 74 -2.81 0.09 -16.33
CA VAL A 74 -3.45 1.21 -15.66
C VAL A 74 -3.27 1.08 -14.15
N VAL A 75 -3.57 -0.10 -13.58
CA VAL A 75 -3.54 -0.33 -12.13
C VAL A 75 -2.15 -0.12 -11.53
N LEU A 76 -1.11 -0.72 -12.13
CA LEU A 76 0.21 -0.73 -11.50
C LEU A 76 0.88 0.65 -11.44
N PRO A 77 0.90 1.47 -12.51
CA PRO A 77 1.40 2.83 -12.39
C PRO A 77 0.48 3.72 -11.53
N ALA A 78 -0.85 3.51 -11.55
CA ALA A 78 -1.76 4.28 -10.72
C ALA A 78 -1.47 4.06 -9.23
N ILE A 79 -1.37 2.81 -8.76
CA ILE A 79 -1.05 2.53 -7.36
C ILE A 79 0.37 2.97 -6.97
N MET A 80 1.33 2.98 -7.90
CA MET A 80 2.69 3.46 -7.64
C MET A 80 2.76 4.97 -7.49
N LEU A 81 1.84 5.70 -8.11
CA LEU A 81 1.83 7.16 -8.17
C LEU A 81 0.72 7.82 -7.34
N HIS A 82 -0.21 7.04 -6.74
CA HIS A 82 -1.43 7.61 -6.13
C HIS A 82 -1.16 8.65 -5.06
N ASP A 83 -0.12 8.46 -4.26
CA ASP A 83 0.18 9.25 -3.06
C ASP A 83 1.33 10.28 -3.23
N ILE A 84 1.91 10.41 -4.45
CA ILE A 84 3.04 11.36 -4.67
C ILE A 84 2.66 12.81 -4.41
N GLY A 85 1.38 13.15 -4.51
CA GLY A 85 0.87 14.49 -4.27
C GLY A 85 0.94 14.95 -2.81
N TRP A 86 1.11 14.04 -1.84
CA TRP A 86 1.41 14.42 -0.46
C TRP A 86 2.70 15.23 -0.32
N SER A 87 3.62 15.13 -1.30
CA SER A 87 4.80 15.99 -1.39
C SER A 87 4.47 17.49 -1.51
N GLN A 88 3.25 17.83 -1.93
CA GLN A 88 2.77 19.21 -2.09
C GLN A 88 1.98 19.73 -0.88
N VAL A 89 1.77 18.89 0.14
CA VAL A 89 1.11 19.26 1.39
C VAL A 89 2.19 19.56 2.45
N PRO A 90 2.02 20.62 3.27
CA PRO A 90 2.94 20.90 4.36
C PRO A 90 3.14 19.67 5.26
N PRO A 91 4.38 19.25 5.56
CA PRO A 91 4.65 17.99 6.27
C PRO A 91 3.98 17.88 7.64
N ASP A 92 3.81 19.00 8.34
CA ASP A 92 3.16 19.08 9.65
C ASP A 92 1.62 18.98 9.59
N GLU A 93 1.03 19.15 8.40
CA GLU A 93 -0.42 19.02 8.18
C GLU A 93 -0.83 17.65 7.65
N VAL A 94 0.10 16.84 7.13
CA VAL A 94 -0.24 15.57 6.47
C VAL A 94 -0.95 14.60 7.40
N LEU A 95 -0.44 14.37 8.62
CA LEU A 95 -1.10 13.49 9.60
C LEU A 95 -2.45 14.02 10.06
N ALA A 96 -2.58 15.35 10.21
CA ALA A 96 -3.85 15.97 10.56
C ALA A 96 -4.90 15.77 9.45
N ALA A 97 -4.48 15.73 8.19
CA ALA A 97 -5.38 15.54 7.05
C ALA A 97 -6.06 14.17 7.07
N ILE A 98 -5.35 13.13 7.49
CA ILE A 98 -5.84 11.73 7.50
C ILE A 98 -6.31 11.26 8.88
N ALA A 99 -6.18 12.09 9.92
CA ALA A 99 -6.48 11.71 11.30
C ALA A 99 -7.94 11.23 11.46
N PRO A 100 -8.19 10.19 12.28
CA PRO A 100 -9.53 9.73 12.58
C PRO A 100 -10.37 10.83 13.25
N GLY A 101 -11.57 11.06 12.72
CA GLY A 101 -12.55 11.94 13.35
C GLY A 101 -12.41 13.45 13.09
N GLY A 102 -11.47 13.87 12.25
CA GLY A 102 -11.27 15.31 12.04
C GLY A 102 -10.37 15.72 10.90
N GLY A 103 -10.22 14.89 9.89
CA GLY A 103 -9.32 15.16 8.77
C GLY A 103 -9.57 16.48 8.03
N ARG A 104 -8.61 16.85 7.21
CA ARG A 104 -8.65 18.03 6.33
C ARG A 104 -9.01 17.60 4.90
N PRO A 105 -10.31 17.51 4.53
CA PRO A 105 -10.72 17.07 3.19
C PRO A 105 -10.18 17.96 2.07
N ASP A 106 -9.91 19.22 2.35
CA ASP A 106 -9.25 20.14 1.43
C ASP A 106 -7.83 19.70 1.07
N LEU A 107 -7.07 19.19 2.02
CA LEU A 107 -5.71 18.66 1.79
C LEU A 107 -5.75 17.29 1.11
N VAL A 108 -6.78 16.47 1.40
CA VAL A 108 -7.02 15.21 0.68
C VAL A 108 -7.29 15.49 -0.80
N LEU A 109 -8.16 16.46 -1.13
CA LEU A 109 -8.40 16.85 -2.52
C LEU A 109 -7.16 17.48 -3.18
N LEU A 110 -6.37 18.24 -2.42
CA LEU A 110 -5.13 18.83 -2.92
C LEU A 110 -4.13 17.76 -3.35
N HIS A 111 -3.86 16.77 -2.47
CA HIS A 111 -2.87 15.75 -2.81
C HIS A 111 -3.29 14.89 -4.02
N GLU A 112 -4.57 14.56 -4.15
CA GLU A 112 -5.09 13.83 -5.31
C GLU A 112 -4.86 14.59 -6.62
N LYS A 113 -5.20 15.88 -6.62
CA LYS A 113 -5.09 16.75 -7.79
C LYS A 113 -3.63 17.01 -8.17
N GLU A 114 -2.81 17.41 -7.21
CA GLU A 114 -1.38 17.64 -7.43
C GLU A 114 -0.66 16.33 -7.79
N GLY A 115 -1.06 15.22 -7.16
CA GLY A 115 -0.56 13.89 -7.48
C GLY A 115 -0.83 13.50 -8.93
N ALA A 116 -2.03 13.74 -9.44
CA ALA A 116 -2.35 13.49 -10.85
C ALA A 116 -1.51 14.35 -11.80
N GLY A 117 -1.23 15.62 -11.45
CA GLY A 117 -0.34 16.49 -12.22
C GLY A 117 1.10 15.95 -12.27
N LEU A 118 1.68 15.65 -11.10
CA LEU A 118 3.02 15.05 -11.00
C LEU A 118 3.11 13.69 -11.72
N ALA A 119 2.06 12.87 -11.62
CA ALA A 119 2.00 11.59 -12.30
C ALA A 119 2.03 11.76 -13.83
N ALA A 120 1.34 12.76 -14.38
CA ALA A 120 1.37 13.07 -15.81
C ALA A 120 2.79 13.38 -16.28
N ASP A 121 3.55 14.18 -15.52
CA ASP A 121 4.93 14.54 -15.83
C ASP A 121 5.85 13.31 -15.79
N ILE A 122 5.74 12.48 -14.75
CA ILE A 122 6.53 11.23 -14.61
C ILE A 122 6.24 10.27 -15.76
N LEU A 123 4.94 10.04 -16.08
CA LEU A 123 4.54 9.14 -17.16
C LEU A 123 5.01 9.64 -18.53
N ALA A 124 5.01 10.95 -18.76
CA ALA A 124 5.58 11.56 -19.97
C ALA A 124 7.09 11.37 -20.04
N GLU A 125 7.83 11.58 -18.93
CA GLU A 125 9.30 11.42 -18.87
C GLU A 125 9.72 9.98 -19.20
N VAL A 126 9.00 8.97 -18.68
CA VAL A 126 9.32 7.56 -18.95
C VAL A 126 8.80 7.09 -20.32
N GLY A 127 8.08 7.93 -21.06
CA GLY A 127 7.48 7.56 -22.34
C GLY A 127 6.39 6.49 -22.20
N TYR A 128 5.57 6.58 -21.12
CA TYR A 128 4.50 5.63 -20.88
C TYR A 128 3.46 5.65 -22.00
N ASP A 129 2.71 4.54 -22.17
CA ASP A 129 1.66 4.43 -23.20
C ASP A 129 0.62 5.56 -23.04
N ALA A 130 0.65 6.52 -23.97
CA ALA A 130 -0.21 7.69 -23.95
C ALA A 130 -1.72 7.36 -23.98
N ALA A 131 -2.09 6.18 -24.49
CA ALA A 131 -3.49 5.75 -24.51
C ALA A 131 -4.01 5.40 -23.09
N LYS A 132 -3.13 5.00 -22.18
CA LYS A 132 -3.47 4.61 -20.81
C LYS A 132 -3.39 5.76 -19.82
N VAL A 133 -2.59 6.79 -20.09
CA VAL A 133 -2.36 7.92 -19.18
C VAL A 133 -3.66 8.55 -18.67
N PRO A 134 -4.67 8.87 -19.50
CA PRO A 134 -5.90 9.47 -18.98
C PRO A 134 -6.61 8.61 -17.93
N ALA A 135 -6.64 7.29 -18.10
CA ALA A 135 -7.25 6.39 -17.12
C ALA A 135 -6.44 6.34 -15.82
N ILE A 136 -5.10 6.32 -15.90
CA ILE A 136 -4.21 6.37 -14.73
C ILE A 136 -4.47 7.63 -13.92
N LEU A 137 -4.48 8.80 -14.57
CA LEU A 137 -4.70 10.09 -13.91
C LEU A 137 -6.08 10.19 -13.28
N GLN A 138 -7.12 9.63 -13.95
CA GLN A 138 -8.48 9.59 -13.42
C GLN A 138 -8.58 8.73 -12.15
N VAL A 139 -7.83 7.63 -12.07
CA VAL A 139 -7.76 6.79 -10.87
C VAL A 139 -7.07 7.55 -9.74
N ILE A 140 -5.94 8.20 -10.00
CA ILE A 140 -5.19 8.98 -9.00
C ILE A 140 -6.04 10.14 -8.46
N ASP A 141 -6.66 10.91 -9.35
CA ASP A 141 -7.57 12.01 -8.97
C ASP A 141 -8.89 11.45 -8.43
N GLY A 142 -9.00 11.33 -7.14
CA GLY A 142 -10.16 10.84 -6.40
C GLY A 142 -10.02 9.42 -5.84
N HIS A 143 -8.80 8.91 -5.68
CA HIS A 143 -8.58 7.58 -5.08
C HIS A 143 -9.01 7.52 -3.61
N ASP A 144 -8.88 8.59 -2.86
CA ASP A 144 -9.29 8.72 -1.45
C ASP A 144 -10.68 9.36 -1.29
N SER A 145 -10.94 10.46 -1.99
CA SER A 145 -12.14 11.29 -1.78
C SER A 145 -13.40 10.76 -2.46
N ARG A 146 -13.28 10.15 -3.64
CA ARG A 146 -14.41 9.60 -4.40
C ARG A 146 -14.89 8.29 -3.78
N ARG A 147 -16.17 8.24 -3.43
CA ARG A 147 -16.77 7.08 -2.74
C ARG A 147 -17.05 5.89 -3.65
N GLU A 148 -17.27 6.13 -4.93
CA GLU A 148 -17.53 5.12 -5.94
C GLU A 148 -16.22 4.75 -6.66
N ALA A 149 -16.13 3.54 -7.15
CA ALA A 149 -15.12 3.14 -8.13
C ALA A 149 -15.67 3.34 -9.55
N LEU A 150 -14.89 3.98 -10.43
CA LEU A 150 -15.30 4.28 -11.80
C LEU A 150 -15.05 3.12 -12.77
N SER A 151 -14.17 2.21 -12.39
CA SER A 151 -13.82 1.02 -13.17
C SER A 151 -13.28 -0.07 -12.24
N VAL A 152 -13.00 -1.26 -12.78
CA VAL A 152 -12.34 -2.33 -12.04
C VAL A 152 -10.92 -1.93 -11.62
N GLU A 153 -10.20 -1.18 -12.45
CA GLU A 153 -8.85 -0.66 -12.14
C GLU A 153 -8.90 0.30 -10.94
N ASP A 154 -9.86 1.23 -10.94
CA ASP A 154 -10.06 2.16 -9.82
C ASP A 154 -10.45 1.40 -8.54
N ALA A 155 -11.29 0.38 -8.63
CA ALA A 155 -11.64 -0.48 -7.51
C ALA A 155 -10.40 -1.19 -6.92
N ILE A 156 -9.56 -1.78 -7.78
CA ILE A 156 -8.35 -2.48 -7.36
C ILE A 156 -7.36 -1.52 -6.67
N VAL A 157 -7.14 -0.32 -7.22
CA VAL A 157 -6.24 0.68 -6.62
C VAL A 157 -6.75 1.10 -5.24
N LYS A 158 -8.03 1.48 -5.12
CA LYS A 158 -8.65 1.87 -3.85
C LYS A 158 -8.64 0.74 -2.81
N ASP A 159 -8.89 -0.48 -3.25
CA ASP A 159 -8.88 -1.67 -2.38
C ASP A 159 -7.47 -1.98 -1.88
N SER A 160 -6.47 -1.87 -2.74
CA SER A 160 -5.07 -2.13 -2.40
C SER A 160 -4.53 -1.10 -1.40
N ASP A 161 -4.78 0.19 -1.67
CA ASP A 161 -4.44 1.28 -0.76
C ASP A 161 -5.05 1.07 0.63
N LYS A 162 -6.36 0.73 0.69
CA LYS A 162 -7.03 0.54 1.99
C LYS A 162 -6.60 -0.72 2.70
N THR A 163 -6.48 -1.85 1.97
CA THR A 163 -6.16 -3.16 2.54
C THR A 163 -4.78 -3.20 3.17
N TRP A 164 -3.81 -2.42 2.67
CA TRP A 164 -2.49 -2.29 3.26
C TRP A 164 -2.54 -1.99 4.77
N ARG A 165 -3.49 -1.17 5.23
CA ARG A 165 -3.64 -0.81 6.66
C ARG A 165 -3.84 -2.01 7.58
N LEU A 166 -4.25 -3.16 7.04
CA LEU A 166 -4.42 -4.42 7.78
C LEU A 166 -3.19 -5.34 7.72
N SER A 167 -2.15 -4.97 6.98
CA SER A 167 -0.88 -5.69 7.00
C SER A 167 -0.12 -5.41 8.31
N PRO A 168 0.82 -6.29 8.72
CA PRO A 168 1.69 -6.02 9.88
C PRO A 168 2.37 -4.65 9.80
N HIS A 169 2.90 -4.30 8.62
CA HIS A 169 3.51 -3.00 8.38
C HIS A 169 2.50 -1.85 8.54
N GLY A 170 1.29 -1.98 8.00
CA GLY A 170 0.24 -0.95 8.11
C GLY A 170 -0.21 -0.72 9.56
N ILE A 171 -0.35 -1.80 10.34
CA ILE A 171 -0.68 -1.71 11.78
C ILE A 171 0.45 -1.00 12.53
N ASP A 172 1.71 -1.38 12.33
CA ASP A 172 2.87 -0.75 12.99
C ASP A 172 2.96 0.74 12.64
N THR A 173 2.77 1.08 11.37
CA THR A 173 2.76 2.48 10.89
C THR A 173 1.64 3.31 11.54
N VAL A 174 0.43 2.76 11.64
CA VAL A 174 -0.70 3.46 12.28
C VAL A 174 -0.48 3.61 13.79
N MET A 175 0.17 2.63 14.45
CA MET A 175 0.61 2.77 15.84
C MET A 175 1.54 3.96 16.01
N ASP A 176 2.56 4.09 15.16
CA ASP A 176 3.54 5.16 15.22
C ASP A 176 2.92 6.53 14.91
N TRP A 177 2.06 6.62 13.88
CA TRP A 177 1.42 7.88 13.51
C TRP A 177 0.56 8.48 14.61
N PHE A 178 -0.14 7.65 15.37
CA PHE A 178 -1.16 8.11 16.33
C PHE A 178 -0.85 7.73 17.78
N GLY A 179 0.32 7.16 18.07
CA GLY A 179 0.70 6.75 19.41
C GLY A 179 -0.23 5.71 20.03
N LEU A 180 -0.68 4.75 19.20
CA LEU A 180 -1.67 3.74 19.60
C LEU A 180 -1.00 2.44 20.09
N GLU A 181 -1.65 1.79 21.04
CA GLU A 181 -1.38 0.38 21.33
C GLU A 181 -1.87 -0.51 20.17
N ARG A 182 -1.23 -1.68 19.94
CA ARG A 182 -1.57 -2.58 18.82
C ARG A 182 -3.06 -2.93 18.76
N GLU A 183 -3.70 -3.20 19.89
CA GLU A 183 -5.14 -3.51 19.93
C GLU A 183 -5.98 -2.33 19.39
N GLN A 184 -5.61 -1.11 19.75
CA GLN A 184 -6.31 0.09 19.29
C GLN A 184 -6.11 0.28 17.78
N ALA A 185 -4.87 0.09 17.29
CA ALA A 185 -4.56 0.19 15.87
C ALA A 185 -5.30 -0.88 15.05
N VAL A 186 -5.30 -2.14 15.47
CA VAL A 186 -6.05 -3.23 14.80
C VAL A 186 -7.54 -2.91 14.72
N ARG A 187 -8.15 -2.42 15.80
CA ARG A 187 -9.58 -2.04 15.81
C ARG A 187 -9.85 -0.85 14.89
N LEU A 188 -9.00 0.18 14.94
CA LEU A 188 -9.13 1.36 14.09
C LEU A 188 -9.01 1.01 12.61
N CYS A 189 -7.97 0.26 12.22
CA CYS A 189 -7.76 -0.16 10.84
C CYS A 189 -8.90 -1.04 10.33
N SER A 190 -9.34 -2.02 11.14
CA SER A 190 -10.46 -2.88 10.78
C SER A 190 -11.74 -2.07 10.52
N GLN A 191 -12.06 -1.10 11.38
CA GLN A 191 -13.23 -0.24 11.18
C GLN A 191 -13.13 0.60 9.91
N ARG A 192 -11.93 1.08 9.55
CA ARG A 192 -11.71 1.96 8.39
C ARG A 192 -11.64 1.20 7.07
N VAL A 193 -11.36 -0.10 7.07
CA VAL A 193 -11.14 -0.88 5.86
C VAL A 193 -12.37 -1.70 5.47
N HIS A 194 -12.89 -2.54 6.37
CA HIS A 194 -13.89 -3.56 6.00
C HIS A 194 -15.19 -3.03 5.38
N GLY A 195 -15.60 -1.82 5.69
CA GLY A 195 -16.81 -1.19 5.12
C GLY A 195 -16.58 -0.42 3.81
N HIS A 196 -15.35 -0.38 3.30
CA HIS A 196 -14.95 0.55 2.23
C HIS A 196 -14.25 -0.14 1.05
N LEU A 197 -14.29 -1.48 0.98
CA LEU A 197 -13.73 -2.26 -0.12
C LEU A 197 -14.80 -2.58 -1.17
N PHE A 198 -14.38 -2.61 -2.42
CA PHE A 198 -15.24 -2.80 -3.58
C PHE A 198 -15.31 -4.27 -4.00
N THR A 199 -14.16 -4.92 -4.20
CA THR A 199 -14.06 -6.28 -4.71
C THR A 199 -14.23 -7.34 -3.62
N GLU A 200 -14.80 -8.49 -3.94
CA GLU A 200 -14.94 -9.61 -2.98
C GLU A 200 -13.58 -10.21 -2.62
N GLU A 201 -12.64 -10.17 -3.56
CA GLU A 201 -11.26 -10.64 -3.41
C GLU A 201 -10.51 -9.78 -2.38
N ALA A 202 -10.59 -8.45 -2.48
CA ALA A 202 -10.02 -7.55 -1.49
C ALA A 202 -10.67 -7.71 -0.11
N LYS A 203 -12.00 -7.93 -0.05
CA LYS A 203 -12.70 -8.23 1.20
C LYS A 203 -12.21 -9.54 1.83
N ALA A 204 -11.91 -10.55 1.00
CA ALA A 204 -11.34 -11.82 1.48
C ALA A 204 -9.91 -11.64 2.00
N MET A 205 -9.05 -10.89 1.27
CA MET A 205 -7.69 -10.54 1.71
C MET A 205 -7.71 -9.75 3.03
N ALA A 206 -8.57 -8.74 3.13
CA ALA A 206 -8.72 -7.93 4.34
C ALA A 206 -9.13 -8.79 5.55
N ARG A 207 -10.07 -9.73 5.37
CA ARG A 207 -10.45 -10.67 6.44
C ARG A 207 -9.28 -11.56 6.87
N ALA A 208 -8.48 -12.04 5.91
CA ALA A 208 -7.32 -12.88 6.21
C ALA A 208 -6.25 -12.09 6.99
N LEU A 209 -5.91 -10.88 6.56
CA LEU A 209 -4.96 -10.00 7.25
C LEU A 209 -5.43 -9.65 8.66
N SER A 210 -6.70 -9.25 8.83
CA SER A 210 -7.28 -8.99 10.15
C SER A 210 -7.24 -10.22 11.06
N ALA A 211 -7.51 -11.40 10.52
CA ALA A 211 -7.45 -12.64 11.30
C ALA A 211 -6.03 -12.93 11.80
N LEU A 212 -5.01 -12.73 10.94
CA LEU A 212 -3.61 -12.91 11.30
C LEU A 212 -3.18 -11.89 12.36
N GLU A 213 -3.49 -10.61 12.18
CA GLU A 213 -3.16 -9.57 13.14
C GLU A 213 -3.88 -9.74 14.49
N SER A 214 -5.12 -10.24 14.48
CA SER A 214 -5.87 -10.49 15.72
C SER A 214 -5.21 -11.54 16.62
N VAL A 215 -4.42 -12.47 16.05
CA VAL A 215 -3.67 -13.48 16.82
C VAL A 215 -2.74 -12.84 17.85
N THR A 216 -2.17 -11.67 17.54
CA THR A 216 -1.28 -10.92 18.45
C THR A 216 -2.00 -10.46 19.72
N LEU A 217 -3.33 -10.41 19.70
CA LEU A 217 -4.18 -9.98 20.81
C LEU A 217 -4.66 -11.16 21.68
N TRP A 218 -4.49 -12.40 21.22
CA TRP A 218 -4.97 -13.57 21.94
C TRP A 218 -4.21 -13.81 23.24
N PRO A 219 -4.89 -14.14 24.35
CA PRO A 219 -4.23 -14.46 25.61
C PRO A 219 -3.19 -15.58 25.47
N GLN A 220 -3.49 -16.59 24.65
CA GLN A 220 -2.58 -17.71 24.38
C GLN A 220 -1.28 -17.25 23.71
N ARG A 221 -1.36 -16.30 22.78
CA ARG A 221 -0.18 -15.72 22.13
C ARG A 221 0.62 -14.84 23.09
N ARG A 222 -0.06 -14.04 23.91
CA ARG A 222 0.56 -13.18 24.93
C ARG A 222 1.30 -14.01 25.97
N ALA A 223 0.72 -15.14 26.40
CA ALA A 223 1.35 -16.06 27.35
C ALA A 223 2.69 -16.65 26.83
N LEU A 224 2.84 -16.81 25.50
CA LEU A 224 4.10 -17.28 24.92
C LEU A 224 5.20 -16.20 24.88
N LEU A 225 4.85 -14.95 25.11
CA LEU A 225 5.78 -13.81 25.06
C LEU A 225 6.14 -13.29 26.45
N SER A 226 5.40 -13.66 27.51
CA SER A 226 5.77 -13.39 28.89
C SER A 226 6.93 -14.32 29.23
N GLU A 227 8.14 -13.76 29.29
CA GLU A 227 9.23 -14.40 30.02
C GLU A 227 8.85 -14.36 31.50
N ASP A 228 8.81 -15.53 32.17
CA ASP A 228 8.67 -15.68 33.61
C ASP A 228 9.89 -15.06 34.33
#